data_94ebd6af48109b2f36b896d6bc967f59
#
_entry.id   94ebd6af48109b2f36b896d6bc967f59
#
_cell.length_a   1.000
_cell.length_b   1.000
_cell.length_c   1.000
_cell.angle_alpha   90.00
_cell.angle_beta   90.00
_cell.angle_gamma   90.00
#
_symmetry.space_group_name_H-M   'P 1'
#
loop_
_entity.id
_entity.type
_entity.pdbx_description
1 polymer ?
#
loop_
_entity_poly.entity_id
_entity_poly.type
_entity_poly.pdbx_seq_one_letter_code
_entity_poly.pdbx_strand_id
1 'polypeptide(L)'
;VNAQSGVARPTRQHRSDIARTRVLDAAIRVLVDRGYSGATTVAIQDEAGVSRGRMLHHFPSRDALLMAAVGHLATTRIEELPAAVRWPSDPIARISLATDIGWSTFHQPYFVASMELRIAARTNERLRTALLPTEREIGLTVRQAVAGFLGEHLTARPRYPELYAILLTSMRGAASTYLIDRRDPTTDPHLDLWKKMIKTYLLD
;
A
#
# COMPACT_ATOMS: atom_id res chain seq x y z
N VAL A 1 -27.90 31.76 29.89
CA VAL A 1 -28.02 30.30 29.85
C VAL A 1 -26.84 29.81 29.07
N ASN A 2 -25.81 29.33 29.79
CA ASN A 2 -24.58 28.74 29.22
C ASN A 2 -24.85 27.30 28.81
N ALA A 3 -24.92 27.02 27.55
CA ALA A 3 -24.85 25.67 27.01
C ALA A 3 -23.37 25.29 26.84
N GLN A 4 -22.81 24.61 27.81
CA GLN A 4 -21.50 23.96 27.69
C GLN A 4 -21.69 22.73 26.81
N SER A 5 -21.17 22.77 25.56
CA SER A 5 -21.05 21.65 24.65
C SER A 5 -20.06 20.65 25.25
N GLY A 6 -20.57 19.64 25.93
CA GLY A 6 -19.76 18.55 26.48
C GLY A 6 -19.21 17.69 25.34
N VAL A 7 -17.97 17.90 24.92
CA VAL A 7 -17.26 16.95 24.05
C VAL A 7 -17.08 15.65 24.84
N ALA A 8 -17.79 14.61 24.44
CA ALA A 8 -17.72 13.30 25.08
C ALA A 8 -16.26 12.77 25.05
N ARG A 9 -15.71 12.41 26.22
CA ARG A 9 -14.36 11.84 26.31
C ARG A 9 -14.32 10.53 25.51
N PRO A 10 -13.34 10.36 24.61
CA PRO A 10 -13.23 9.15 23.80
C PRO A 10 -13.12 7.90 24.68
N THR A 11 -13.82 6.84 24.29
CA THR A 11 -13.83 5.54 25.02
C THR A 11 -12.41 4.98 25.12
N ARG A 12 -12.19 4.04 26.06
CA ARG A 12 -10.90 3.34 26.22
C ARG A 12 -10.51 2.63 24.91
N GLN A 13 -11.47 2.03 24.22
CA GLN A 13 -11.26 1.35 22.94
C GLN A 13 -10.77 2.35 21.87
N HIS A 14 -11.46 3.46 21.70
CA HIS A 14 -11.10 4.49 20.72
C HIS A 14 -9.68 5.06 20.94
N ARG A 15 -9.27 5.25 22.20
CA ARG A 15 -7.89 5.65 22.53
C ARG A 15 -6.86 4.56 22.22
N SER A 16 -7.24 3.29 22.36
CA SER A 16 -6.41 2.16 22.00
C SER A 16 -6.19 2.08 20.48
N ASP A 17 -7.25 2.29 19.71
CA ASP A 17 -7.20 2.23 18.24
C ASP A 17 -6.37 3.40 17.66
N ILE A 18 -6.54 4.61 18.19
CA ILE A 18 -5.68 5.76 17.83
C ILE A 18 -4.20 5.46 18.13
N ALA A 19 -3.90 4.90 19.30
CA ALA A 19 -2.53 4.57 19.65
C ALA A 19 -1.96 3.48 18.75
N ARG A 20 -2.77 2.48 18.37
CA ARG A 20 -2.38 1.43 17.42
C ARG A 20 -2.05 2.00 16.05
N THR A 21 -2.90 2.86 15.49
CA THR A 21 -2.67 3.51 14.19
C THR A 21 -1.39 4.36 14.22
N ARG A 22 -1.17 5.16 15.29
CA ARG A 22 0.07 5.95 15.43
C ARG A 22 1.33 5.08 15.42
N VAL A 23 1.30 3.90 16.04
CA VAL A 23 2.43 2.96 16.02
C VAL A 23 2.65 2.38 14.63
N LEU A 24 1.59 2.05 13.89
CA LEU A 24 1.69 1.55 12.52
C LEU A 24 2.28 2.62 11.57
N ASP A 25 1.81 3.86 11.66
CA ASP A 25 2.32 4.97 10.86
C ASP A 25 3.79 5.27 11.18
N ALA A 26 4.18 5.27 12.44
CA ALA A 26 5.56 5.43 12.86
C ALA A 26 6.45 4.29 12.35
N ALA A 27 5.96 3.06 12.38
CA ALA A 27 6.69 1.91 11.85
C ALA A 27 6.97 2.04 10.35
N ILE A 28 6.00 2.54 9.56
CA ILE A 28 6.21 2.81 8.12
C ILE A 28 7.26 3.91 7.93
N ARG A 29 7.15 5.04 8.63
CA ARG A 29 8.15 6.13 8.50
C ARG A 29 9.55 5.63 8.82
N VAL A 30 9.73 4.96 9.95
CA VAL A 30 11.05 4.44 10.34
C VAL A 30 11.57 3.39 9.37
N LEU A 31 10.69 2.52 8.84
CA LEU A 31 11.06 1.49 7.86
C LEU A 31 11.51 2.12 6.53
N VAL A 32 10.82 3.15 6.07
CA VAL A 32 11.17 3.89 4.84
C VAL A 32 12.48 4.66 5.00
N ASP A 33 12.66 5.33 6.14
CA ASP A 33 13.81 6.24 6.36
C ASP A 33 15.09 5.49 6.75
N ARG A 34 14.98 4.38 7.48
CA ARG A 34 16.14 3.68 8.10
C ARG A 34 16.31 2.24 7.61
N GLY A 35 15.45 1.78 6.70
CA GLY A 35 15.44 0.41 6.21
C GLY A 35 15.05 -0.62 7.28
N TYR A 36 14.96 -1.89 6.86
CA TYR A 36 14.58 -2.98 7.77
C TYR A 36 15.50 -3.08 9.00
N SER A 37 16.82 -2.97 8.85
CA SER A 37 17.76 -3.10 9.97
C SER A 37 17.61 -1.97 10.99
N GLY A 38 17.37 -0.73 10.53
CA GLY A 38 17.18 0.45 11.36
C GLY A 38 15.78 0.57 12.00
N ALA A 39 14.77 -0.16 11.50
CA ALA A 39 13.42 -0.14 12.03
C ALA A 39 13.30 -0.94 13.34
N THR A 40 14.08 -0.58 14.35
CA THR A 40 14.08 -1.23 15.67
C THR A 40 12.82 -0.86 16.47
N THR A 41 12.45 -1.70 17.44
CA THR A 41 11.32 -1.40 18.34
C THR A 41 11.52 -0.10 19.12
N VAL A 42 12.76 0.25 19.47
CA VAL A 42 13.08 1.51 20.15
C VAL A 42 12.84 2.68 19.21
N ALA A 43 13.38 2.64 17.98
CA ALA A 43 13.20 3.70 17.00
C ALA A 43 11.72 3.95 16.67
N ILE A 44 10.93 2.88 16.53
CA ILE A 44 9.49 2.99 16.26
C ILE A 44 8.74 3.55 17.48
N GLN A 45 9.10 3.12 18.70
CA GLN A 45 8.54 3.62 19.93
C GLN A 45 8.76 5.13 20.11
N ASP A 46 9.99 5.58 19.87
CA ASP A 46 10.36 7.00 19.98
C ASP A 46 9.60 7.83 18.93
N GLU A 47 9.54 7.36 17.69
CA GLU A 47 8.80 8.01 16.60
C GLU A 47 7.28 8.07 16.88
N ALA A 48 6.70 7.01 17.47
CA ALA A 48 5.28 6.96 17.80
C ALA A 48 4.91 7.75 19.06
N GLY A 49 5.86 8.07 19.93
CA GLY A 49 5.63 8.68 21.23
C GLY A 49 4.79 7.80 22.17
N VAL A 50 5.04 6.48 22.19
CA VAL A 50 4.33 5.52 23.02
C VAL A 50 5.28 4.75 23.93
N SER A 51 4.79 4.22 25.05
CA SER A 51 5.60 3.36 25.92
C SER A 51 5.80 1.96 25.29
N ARG A 52 6.93 1.33 25.62
CA ARG A 52 7.26 -0.04 25.18
C ARG A 52 6.16 -1.04 25.54
N GLY A 53 5.61 -0.96 26.75
CA GLY A 53 4.54 -1.85 27.21
C GLY A 53 3.27 -1.73 26.35
N ARG A 54 2.90 -0.50 25.98
CA ARG A 54 1.74 -0.26 25.10
C ARG A 54 1.97 -0.83 23.69
N MET A 55 3.16 -0.66 23.13
CA MET A 55 3.50 -1.19 21.82
C MET A 55 3.48 -2.72 21.82
N LEU A 56 4.11 -3.38 22.80
CA LEU A 56 4.15 -4.84 22.91
C LEU A 56 2.78 -5.46 23.21
N HIS A 57 1.86 -4.71 23.83
CA HIS A 57 0.47 -5.14 24.00
C HIS A 57 -0.26 -5.32 22.66
N HIS A 58 0.04 -4.49 21.66
CA HIS A 58 -0.57 -4.57 20.34
C HIS A 58 0.20 -5.49 19.38
N PHE A 59 1.53 -5.58 19.51
CA PHE A 59 2.39 -6.28 18.58
C PHE A 59 3.42 -7.13 19.31
N PRO A 60 3.33 -8.47 19.22
CA PRO A 60 4.17 -9.39 20.02
C PRO A 60 5.65 -9.40 19.61
N SER A 61 5.97 -8.90 18.42
CA SER A 61 7.33 -8.80 17.89
C SER A 61 7.49 -7.63 16.93
N ARG A 62 8.73 -7.23 16.70
CA ARG A 62 9.10 -6.24 15.69
C ARG A 62 8.59 -6.60 14.30
N ASP A 63 8.82 -7.83 13.87
CA ASP A 63 8.42 -8.28 12.54
C ASP A 63 6.89 -8.31 12.39
N ALA A 64 6.16 -8.74 13.43
CA ALA A 64 4.70 -8.67 13.45
C ALA A 64 4.19 -7.22 13.35
N LEU A 65 4.86 -6.28 14.03
CA LEU A 65 4.55 -4.85 13.90
C LEU A 65 4.78 -4.34 12.47
N LEU A 66 5.94 -4.63 11.88
CA LEU A 66 6.29 -4.14 10.53
C LEU A 66 5.34 -4.72 9.47
N MET A 67 5.03 -6.02 9.55
CA MET A 67 4.05 -6.65 8.65
C MET A 67 2.65 -6.05 8.81
N ALA A 68 2.19 -5.85 10.05
CA ALA A 68 0.91 -5.20 10.32
C ALA A 68 0.85 -3.76 9.79
N ALA A 69 1.96 -3.01 9.88
CA ALA A 69 2.06 -1.65 9.37
C ALA A 69 1.95 -1.60 7.84
N VAL A 70 2.69 -2.45 7.14
CA VAL A 70 2.63 -2.55 5.66
C VAL A 70 1.24 -3.00 5.21
N GLY A 71 0.66 -4.03 5.84
CA GLY A 71 -0.68 -4.50 5.52
C GLY A 71 -1.75 -3.43 5.74
N HIS A 72 -1.71 -2.76 6.89
CA HIS A 72 -2.65 -1.69 7.24
C HIS A 72 -2.62 -0.55 6.22
N LEU A 73 -1.43 -0.04 5.89
CA LEU A 73 -1.31 1.08 4.96
C LEU A 73 -1.75 0.69 3.54
N ALA A 74 -1.40 -0.53 3.08
CA ALA A 74 -1.84 -1.04 1.78
C ALA A 74 -3.38 -1.10 1.70
N THR A 75 -4.04 -1.69 2.70
CA THR A 75 -5.50 -1.82 2.75
C THR A 75 -6.19 -0.46 2.83
N THR A 76 -5.77 0.42 3.73
CA THR A 76 -6.37 1.76 3.90
C THR A 76 -6.31 2.57 2.59
N ARG A 77 -5.18 2.56 1.90
CA ARG A 77 -5.03 3.29 0.64
C ARG A 77 -5.91 2.72 -0.48
N ILE A 78 -6.00 1.40 -0.56
CA ILE A 78 -6.86 0.74 -1.55
C ILE A 78 -8.34 1.03 -1.30
N GLU A 79 -8.77 1.10 -0.04
CA GLU A 79 -10.15 1.40 0.34
C GLU A 79 -10.53 2.88 0.11
N GLU A 80 -9.60 3.82 0.32
CA GLU A 80 -9.81 5.25 0.14
C GLU A 80 -9.92 5.66 -1.34
N LEU A 81 -9.18 5.01 -2.24
CA LEU A 81 -9.07 5.40 -3.65
C LEU A 81 -10.41 5.39 -4.42
N PRO A 82 -11.27 4.35 -4.35
CA PRO A 82 -12.50 4.32 -5.14
C PRO A 82 -13.51 5.42 -4.79
N ALA A 83 -13.57 5.81 -3.51
CA ALA A 83 -14.51 6.81 -3.02
C ALA A 83 -14.11 8.24 -3.43
N ALA A 84 -12.82 8.48 -3.66
CA ALA A 84 -12.26 9.78 -4.00
C ALA A 84 -12.26 10.08 -5.52
N VAL A 85 -12.53 9.07 -6.36
CA VAL A 85 -12.34 9.16 -7.82
C VAL A 85 -13.67 9.04 -8.56
N ARG A 86 -13.95 10.04 -9.42
CA ARG A 86 -15.06 9.95 -10.38
C ARG A 86 -14.60 9.19 -11.64
N TRP A 87 -14.98 7.93 -11.73
CA TRP A 87 -14.58 7.06 -12.83
C TRP A 87 -15.29 7.40 -14.14
N PRO A 88 -14.53 7.60 -15.26
CA PRO A 88 -15.14 7.82 -16.57
C PRO A 88 -15.97 6.62 -17.04
N SER A 89 -17.05 6.89 -17.79
CA SER A 89 -17.82 5.86 -18.49
C SER A 89 -17.15 5.42 -19.80
N ASP A 90 -16.40 6.33 -20.46
CA ASP A 90 -15.61 6.01 -21.64
C ASP A 90 -14.47 5.04 -21.29
N PRO A 91 -14.37 3.88 -21.97
CA PRO A 91 -13.38 2.86 -21.65
C PRO A 91 -11.92 3.36 -21.80
N ILE A 92 -11.65 4.21 -22.80
CA ILE A 92 -10.28 4.72 -23.05
C ILE A 92 -9.86 5.68 -21.95
N ALA A 93 -10.73 6.62 -21.58
CA ALA A 93 -10.48 7.54 -20.49
C ALA A 93 -10.36 6.79 -19.16
N ARG A 94 -11.17 5.76 -18.95
CA ARG A 94 -11.11 4.90 -17.75
C ARG A 94 -9.80 4.13 -17.66
N ILE A 95 -9.32 3.54 -18.76
CA ILE A 95 -8.01 2.88 -18.84
C ILE A 95 -6.89 3.86 -18.49
N SER A 96 -6.93 5.07 -19.07
CA SER A 96 -5.91 6.09 -18.79
C SER A 96 -5.85 6.41 -17.29
N LEU A 97 -7.00 6.77 -16.70
CA LEU A 97 -7.08 7.12 -15.28
C LEU A 97 -6.70 5.97 -14.36
N ALA A 98 -7.16 4.74 -14.64
CA ALA A 98 -6.81 3.54 -13.88
C ALA A 98 -5.31 3.25 -13.92
N THR A 99 -4.66 3.48 -15.07
CA THR A 99 -3.21 3.30 -15.23
C THR A 99 -2.45 4.34 -14.42
N ASP A 100 -2.83 5.62 -14.50
CA ASP A 100 -2.19 6.71 -13.77
C ASP A 100 -2.31 6.49 -12.25
N ILE A 101 -3.49 6.13 -11.77
CA ILE A 101 -3.72 5.81 -10.36
C ILE A 101 -2.91 4.57 -9.95
N GLY A 102 -2.97 3.49 -10.72
CA GLY A 102 -2.20 2.27 -10.47
C GLY A 102 -0.70 2.56 -10.36
N TRP A 103 -0.15 3.34 -11.30
CA TRP A 103 1.25 3.75 -11.27
C TRP A 103 1.58 4.60 -10.05
N SER A 104 0.74 5.56 -9.69
CA SER A 104 0.96 6.42 -8.53
C SER A 104 1.07 5.65 -7.21
N THR A 105 0.44 4.49 -7.09
CA THR A 105 0.51 3.66 -5.87
C THR A 105 1.92 3.12 -5.61
N PHE A 106 2.72 2.89 -6.65
CA PHE A 106 4.10 2.43 -6.51
C PHE A 106 5.08 3.52 -6.00
N HIS A 107 4.64 4.77 -5.94
CA HIS A 107 5.45 5.89 -5.41
C HIS A 107 5.02 6.30 -3.99
N GLN A 108 4.15 5.51 -3.37
CA GLN A 108 3.73 5.72 -1.99
C GLN A 108 4.70 5.07 -0.99
N PRO A 109 4.81 5.58 0.25
CA PRO A 109 5.72 5.04 1.27
C PRO A 109 5.56 3.53 1.51
N TYR A 110 4.34 2.99 1.36
CA TYR A 110 4.11 1.57 1.57
C TYR A 110 4.87 0.68 0.58
N PHE A 111 5.09 1.15 -0.65
CA PHE A 111 5.85 0.40 -1.65
C PHE A 111 7.30 0.23 -1.21
N VAL A 112 7.95 1.32 -0.78
CA VAL A 112 9.31 1.28 -0.22
C VAL A 112 9.36 0.35 0.99
N ALA A 113 8.43 0.51 1.93
CA ALA A 113 8.33 -0.32 3.13
C ALA A 113 8.16 -1.82 2.79
N SER A 114 7.31 -2.15 1.80
CA SER A 114 7.12 -3.53 1.36
C SER A 114 8.38 -4.11 0.71
N MET A 115 9.12 -3.32 -0.06
CA MET A 115 10.37 -3.74 -0.68
C MET A 115 11.45 -4.00 0.38
N GLU A 116 11.56 -3.19 1.42
CA GLU A 116 12.46 -3.41 2.56
C GLU A 116 12.19 -4.77 3.24
N LEU A 117 10.91 -5.09 3.51
CA LEU A 117 10.54 -6.38 4.09
C LEU A 117 10.85 -7.56 3.16
N ARG A 118 10.58 -7.42 1.87
CA ARG A 118 10.84 -8.47 0.86
C ARG A 118 12.34 -8.75 0.73
N ILE A 119 13.18 -7.71 0.68
CA ILE A 119 14.63 -7.84 0.61
C ILE A 119 15.16 -8.51 1.88
N ALA A 120 14.69 -8.09 3.06
CA ALA A 120 15.08 -8.69 4.33
C ALA A 120 14.64 -10.18 4.43
N ALA A 121 13.43 -10.50 3.96
CA ALA A 121 12.90 -11.87 3.95
C ALA A 121 13.69 -12.83 3.05
N ARG A 122 14.43 -12.33 2.06
CA ARG A 122 15.28 -13.14 1.17
C ARG A 122 16.30 -13.99 1.94
N THR A 123 16.85 -13.47 3.02
CA THR A 123 17.88 -14.11 3.85
C THR A 123 17.40 -14.47 5.26
N ASN A 124 16.15 -14.14 5.60
CA ASN A 124 15.54 -14.41 6.89
C ASN A 124 14.31 -15.33 6.71
N GLU A 125 14.50 -16.64 6.92
CA GLU A 125 13.46 -17.66 6.77
C GLU A 125 12.23 -17.40 7.64
N ARG A 126 12.45 -17.00 8.89
CA ARG A 126 11.37 -16.71 9.85
C ARG A 126 10.51 -15.54 9.36
N LEU A 127 11.15 -14.47 8.90
CA LEU A 127 10.44 -13.31 8.34
C LEU A 127 9.70 -13.69 7.06
N ARG A 128 10.33 -14.49 6.17
CA ARG A 128 9.73 -14.95 4.93
C ARG A 128 8.45 -15.76 5.18
N THR A 129 8.51 -16.73 6.08
CA THR A 129 7.34 -17.56 6.44
C THR A 129 6.20 -16.72 7.00
N ALA A 130 6.52 -15.72 7.84
CA ALA A 130 5.52 -14.83 8.43
C ALA A 130 4.96 -13.81 7.42
N LEU A 131 5.76 -13.35 6.45
CA LEU A 131 5.38 -12.33 5.46
C LEU A 131 4.47 -12.89 4.37
N LEU A 132 4.67 -14.14 3.93
CA LEU A 132 3.96 -14.72 2.80
C LEU A 132 2.42 -14.66 2.88
N PRO A 133 1.76 -14.94 4.03
CA PRO A 133 0.31 -14.79 4.14
C PRO A 133 -0.15 -13.34 3.89
N THR A 134 0.49 -12.37 4.52
CA THR A 134 0.19 -10.94 4.35
C THR A 134 0.36 -10.49 2.89
N GLU A 135 1.42 -10.94 2.22
CA GLU A 135 1.66 -10.65 0.80
C GLU A 135 0.55 -11.20 -0.10
N ARG A 136 0.02 -12.40 0.22
CA ARG A 136 -1.10 -12.99 -0.52
C ARG A 136 -2.38 -12.19 -0.34
N GLU A 137 -2.69 -11.78 0.88
CA GLU A 137 -3.86 -10.95 1.20
C GLU A 137 -3.80 -9.61 0.49
N ILE A 138 -2.68 -8.91 0.56
CA ILE A 138 -2.45 -7.65 -0.16
C ILE A 138 -2.62 -7.88 -1.67
N GLY A 139 -2.04 -8.95 -2.22
CA GLY A 139 -2.16 -9.29 -3.63
C GLY A 139 -3.60 -9.50 -4.09
N LEU A 140 -4.43 -10.14 -3.28
CA LEU A 140 -5.86 -10.31 -3.56
C LEU A 140 -6.61 -8.97 -3.52
N THR A 141 -6.36 -8.16 -2.50
CA THR A 141 -6.97 -6.84 -2.34
C THR A 141 -6.60 -5.90 -3.51
N VAL A 142 -5.31 -5.88 -3.91
CA VAL A 142 -4.86 -5.11 -5.08
C VAL A 142 -5.55 -5.58 -6.36
N ARG A 143 -5.67 -6.91 -6.57
CA ARG A 143 -6.37 -7.46 -7.74
C ARG A 143 -7.83 -7.01 -7.79
N GLN A 144 -8.53 -7.06 -6.68
CA GLN A 144 -9.93 -6.62 -6.58
C GLN A 144 -10.06 -5.12 -6.85
N ALA A 145 -9.16 -4.30 -6.30
CA ALA A 145 -9.16 -2.87 -6.53
C ALA A 145 -8.93 -2.52 -8.01
N VAL A 146 -7.91 -3.12 -8.65
CA VAL A 146 -7.63 -2.89 -10.08
C VAL A 146 -8.81 -3.34 -10.94
N ALA A 147 -9.46 -4.46 -10.59
CA ALA A 147 -10.68 -4.89 -11.27
C ALA A 147 -11.81 -3.85 -11.14
N GLY A 148 -12.01 -3.27 -9.96
CA GLY A 148 -12.97 -2.19 -9.74
C GLY A 148 -12.64 -0.92 -10.52
N PHE A 149 -11.37 -0.56 -10.62
CA PHE A 149 -10.92 0.60 -11.41
C PHE A 149 -11.21 0.45 -12.89
N LEU A 150 -10.89 -0.70 -13.48
CA LEU A 150 -11.15 -0.99 -14.89
C LEU A 150 -12.63 -1.23 -15.19
N GLY A 151 -13.36 -1.82 -14.24
CA GLY A 151 -14.78 -2.18 -14.37
C GLY A 151 -15.01 -3.53 -15.04
N GLU A 152 -16.19 -4.09 -14.81
CA GLU A 152 -16.55 -5.45 -15.21
C GLU A 152 -16.40 -5.70 -16.72
N HIS A 153 -16.78 -4.73 -17.56
CA HIS A 153 -16.68 -4.85 -19.02
C HIS A 153 -15.26 -5.16 -19.51
N LEU A 154 -14.23 -4.57 -18.89
CA LEU A 154 -12.83 -4.83 -19.26
C LEU A 154 -12.27 -6.07 -18.57
N THR A 155 -12.66 -6.31 -17.33
CA THR A 155 -12.12 -7.43 -16.53
C THR A 155 -12.72 -8.79 -16.91
N ALA A 156 -13.89 -8.82 -17.55
CA ALA A 156 -14.48 -10.03 -18.12
C ALA A 156 -13.78 -10.52 -19.39
N ARG A 157 -12.86 -9.73 -19.99
CA ARG A 157 -12.14 -10.14 -21.17
C ARG A 157 -11.20 -11.31 -20.90
N PRO A 158 -11.13 -12.34 -21.77
CA PRO A 158 -10.30 -13.54 -21.53
C PRO A 158 -8.82 -13.25 -21.30
N ARG A 159 -8.29 -12.20 -21.90
CA ARG A 159 -6.87 -11.80 -21.77
C ARG A 159 -6.56 -10.95 -20.51
N TYR A 160 -7.58 -10.55 -19.74
CA TYR A 160 -7.37 -9.69 -18.56
C TYR A 160 -6.42 -10.30 -17.51
N PRO A 161 -6.49 -11.58 -17.14
CA PRO A 161 -5.60 -12.15 -16.13
C PRO A 161 -4.11 -12.08 -16.52
N GLU A 162 -3.81 -12.35 -17.79
CA GLU A 162 -2.43 -12.29 -18.32
C GLU A 162 -1.92 -10.85 -18.34
N LEU A 163 -2.75 -9.94 -18.86
CA LEU A 163 -2.45 -8.51 -18.89
C LEU A 163 -2.20 -7.95 -17.48
N TYR A 164 -3.06 -8.29 -16.51
CA TYR A 164 -2.89 -7.88 -15.12
C TYR A 164 -1.53 -8.32 -14.56
N ALA A 165 -1.13 -9.57 -14.79
CA ALA A 165 0.13 -10.11 -14.30
C ALA A 165 1.33 -9.37 -14.91
N ILE A 166 1.32 -9.11 -16.21
CA ILE A 166 2.38 -8.38 -16.92
C ILE A 166 2.46 -6.93 -16.42
N LEU A 167 1.32 -6.23 -16.35
CA LEU A 167 1.26 -4.84 -15.90
C LEU A 167 1.80 -4.67 -14.49
N LEU A 168 1.31 -5.48 -13.55
CA LEU A 168 1.72 -5.38 -12.15
C LEU A 168 3.22 -5.63 -11.99
N THR A 169 3.76 -6.62 -12.71
CA THR A 169 5.17 -6.96 -12.68
C THR A 169 6.02 -5.87 -13.33
N SER A 170 5.59 -5.35 -14.48
CA SER A 170 6.27 -4.28 -15.21
C SER A 170 6.31 -2.98 -14.38
N MET A 171 5.17 -2.55 -13.84
CA MET A 171 5.10 -1.35 -12.98
C MET A 171 5.96 -1.48 -11.74
N ARG A 172 5.94 -2.64 -11.07
CA ARG A 172 6.80 -2.90 -9.91
C ARG A 172 8.28 -2.86 -10.28
N GLY A 173 8.66 -3.45 -11.40
CA GLY A 173 10.03 -3.43 -11.92
C GLY A 173 10.49 -2.01 -12.22
N ALA A 174 9.70 -1.23 -12.94
CA ALA A 174 9.98 0.17 -13.22
C ALA A 174 10.09 0.99 -11.92
N ALA A 175 9.13 0.86 -10.99
CA ALA A 175 9.13 1.58 -9.74
C ALA A 175 10.35 1.27 -8.84
N SER A 176 10.89 0.05 -8.92
CA SER A 176 12.10 -0.30 -8.15
C SER A 176 13.32 0.54 -8.56
N THR A 177 13.38 1.06 -9.79
CA THR A 177 14.47 1.94 -10.23
C THR A 177 14.41 3.31 -9.56
N TYR A 178 13.21 3.77 -9.19
CA TYR A 178 12.98 5.05 -8.52
C TYR A 178 13.45 5.07 -7.06
N LEU A 179 13.74 3.91 -6.47
CA LEU A 179 14.33 3.83 -5.14
C LEU A 179 15.76 4.45 -5.11
N ILE A 180 16.42 4.48 -6.25
CA ILE A 180 17.80 5.00 -6.39
C ILE A 180 17.77 6.25 -7.27
N ASP A 181 17.17 6.17 -8.45
CA ASP A 181 17.07 7.28 -9.41
C ASP A 181 15.77 8.04 -9.19
N ARG A 182 15.82 9.09 -8.36
CA ARG A 182 14.66 9.92 -8.00
C ARG A 182 14.34 10.91 -9.12
N ARG A 183 13.32 10.59 -9.88
CA ARG A 183 12.76 11.43 -10.96
C ARG A 183 11.25 11.53 -10.83
N ASP A 184 10.63 12.42 -11.61
CA ASP A 184 9.18 12.57 -11.59
C ASP A 184 8.50 11.34 -12.23
N PRO A 185 7.73 10.55 -11.47
CA PRO A 185 7.06 9.38 -11.99
C PRO A 185 5.94 9.70 -12.99
N THR A 186 5.40 10.94 -12.97
CA THR A 186 4.33 11.33 -13.90
C THR A 186 4.81 11.48 -15.34
N THR A 187 6.13 11.58 -15.55
CA THR A 187 6.78 11.67 -16.86
C THR A 187 7.43 10.36 -17.30
N ASP A 188 7.13 9.24 -16.62
CA ASP A 188 7.69 7.94 -16.98
C ASP A 188 7.21 7.50 -18.36
N PRO A 189 8.13 7.15 -19.29
CA PRO A 189 7.78 6.77 -20.66
C PRO A 189 6.95 5.47 -20.73
N HIS A 190 6.96 4.64 -19.70
CA HIS A 190 6.14 3.44 -19.67
C HIS A 190 4.64 3.73 -19.49
N LEU A 191 4.24 4.91 -19.00
CA LEU A 191 2.82 5.25 -18.80
C LEU A 191 2.02 5.11 -20.10
N ASP A 192 2.47 5.74 -21.16
CA ASP A 192 1.79 5.67 -22.46
C ASP A 192 1.86 4.26 -23.05
N LEU A 193 2.96 3.54 -22.84
CA LEU A 193 3.11 2.16 -23.28
C LEU A 193 2.13 1.23 -22.56
N TRP A 194 1.96 1.35 -21.25
CA TRP A 194 0.98 0.57 -20.48
C TRP A 194 -0.45 0.89 -20.91
N LYS A 195 -0.80 2.17 -21.09
CA LYS A 195 -2.12 2.59 -21.57
C LYS A 195 -2.42 1.98 -22.95
N LYS A 196 -1.46 2.04 -23.87
CA LYS A 196 -1.57 1.44 -25.19
C LYS A 196 -1.75 -0.07 -25.11
N MET A 197 -0.94 -0.74 -24.28
CA MET A 197 -1.01 -2.19 -24.09
C MET A 197 -2.37 -2.62 -23.56
N ILE A 198 -2.90 -1.94 -22.53
CA ILE A 198 -4.23 -2.25 -21.96
C ILE A 198 -5.31 -2.09 -23.03
N LYS A 199 -5.26 -0.99 -23.80
CA LYS A 199 -6.21 -0.72 -24.87
C LYS A 199 -6.20 -1.85 -25.89
N THR A 200 -5.04 -2.19 -26.45
CA THR A 200 -4.90 -3.24 -27.47
C THR A 200 -5.34 -4.62 -26.96
N TYR A 201 -5.04 -4.97 -25.71
CA TYR A 201 -5.38 -6.29 -25.18
C TYR A 201 -6.86 -6.45 -24.80
N LEU A 202 -7.54 -5.36 -24.40
CA LEU A 202 -8.89 -5.43 -23.85
C LEU A 202 -9.96 -4.84 -24.77
N LEU A 203 -9.63 -4.00 -25.75
CA LEU A 203 -10.61 -3.37 -26.64
C LEU A 203 -10.53 -3.88 -28.09
N ASP A 204 -9.34 -4.30 -28.55
CA ASP A 204 -9.11 -4.90 -29.86
C ASP A 204 -9.25 -6.44 -29.76
#